data_b21be27360f554a08d1d26362f2ed40e
#
_entry.id   b21be27360f554a08d1d26362f2ed40e
#
_cell.length_a   1.000
_cell.length_b   1.000
_cell.length_c   1.000
_cell.angle_alpha   90.00
_cell.angle_beta   90.00
_cell.angle_gamma   90.00
#
_symmetry.space_group_name_H-M   'P 1'
#
loop_
_entity.id
_entity.type
_entity.pdbx_description
1 polymer ?
#
loop_
_entity_poly.entity_id
_entity_poly.type
_entity_poly.pdbx_seq_one_letter_code
_entity_poly.pdbx_strand_id
1 'polypeptide(L)'
;RGPHEPLVPAGRTLDPGEPPQPRRDDAVTAARKLASRETAQAQLDAQEALDDPLVMAGRRLAGEAFLGEVTEVVMAWSESKRPSPRPLVTVRTDDRPHLGERAKVYRSLDGKPQSAEFTGFAGPPADGLLVLRLTDRMGRGKEPAEGTVPRKGDRIAWTLFEHDQRGGPKLPDPEETPWTHGGPPGTAAENADPVTAEDIL
;
A
#
# COMPACT_ATOMS: atom_id res chain seq x y z
N ARG A 1 -6.47 -52.16 4.18
CA ARG A 1 -6.67 -50.68 4.16
C ARG A 1 -7.94 -50.44 3.38
N GLY A 2 -9.03 -50.03 4.08
CA GLY A 2 -10.30 -49.71 3.47
C GLY A 2 -10.26 -48.34 2.77
N PRO A 3 -11.17 -48.07 1.83
CA PRO A 3 -11.21 -46.79 1.14
C PRO A 3 -11.53 -45.66 2.14
N HIS A 4 -10.78 -44.58 2.06
CA HIS A 4 -11.04 -43.35 2.81
C HIS A 4 -12.36 -42.74 2.34
N GLU A 5 -13.37 -42.79 3.18
CA GLU A 5 -14.59 -42.01 2.98
C GLU A 5 -14.25 -40.52 3.14
N PRO A 6 -14.63 -39.66 2.18
CA PRO A 6 -14.44 -38.21 2.34
C PRO A 6 -15.35 -37.68 3.47
N LEU A 7 -14.79 -36.94 4.41
CA LEU A 7 -15.49 -36.23 5.47
C LEU A 7 -16.45 -35.19 4.85
N VAL A 8 -17.71 -35.54 4.74
CA VAL A 8 -18.79 -34.62 4.33
C VAL A 8 -19.27 -33.88 5.57
N PRO A 9 -19.23 -32.50 5.58
CA PRO A 9 -19.77 -31.74 6.71
C PRO A 9 -21.26 -32.03 6.88
N ALA A 10 -21.68 -32.25 8.14
CA ALA A 10 -23.04 -32.59 8.53
C ALA A 10 -24.07 -31.64 7.91
N GLY A 11 -24.96 -32.18 7.06
CA GLY A 11 -26.10 -31.45 6.49
C GLY A 11 -26.19 -31.38 4.96
N ARG A 12 -25.22 -31.93 4.20
CA ARG A 12 -25.31 -31.94 2.75
C ARG A 12 -25.02 -33.35 2.20
N THR A 13 -26.06 -34.05 1.77
CA THR A 13 -25.92 -35.24 0.95
C THR A 13 -25.47 -34.81 -0.45
N LEU A 14 -24.21 -35.12 -0.81
CA LEU A 14 -23.75 -34.97 -2.17
C LEU A 14 -24.28 -36.14 -3.02
N ASP A 15 -24.86 -35.83 -4.17
CA ASP A 15 -25.20 -36.81 -5.18
C ASP A 15 -23.93 -37.49 -5.68
N PRO A 16 -23.85 -38.82 -5.80
CA PRO A 16 -22.63 -39.54 -6.17
C PRO A 16 -22.24 -39.36 -7.64
N GLY A 17 -22.12 -38.18 -8.11
CA GLY A 17 -21.70 -37.80 -9.48
C GLY A 17 -21.45 -36.34 -9.64
N GLU A 18 -21.75 -35.53 -8.65
CA GLU A 18 -21.51 -34.08 -8.72
C GLU A 18 -20.14 -33.71 -8.18
N PRO A 19 -19.31 -33.03 -8.99
CA PRO A 19 -18.01 -32.56 -8.49
C PRO A 19 -18.23 -31.65 -7.27
N PRO A 20 -17.32 -31.69 -6.27
CA PRO A 20 -17.47 -30.87 -5.07
C PRO A 20 -17.56 -29.40 -5.47
N GLN A 21 -18.68 -28.76 -5.17
CA GLN A 21 -18.91 -27.35 -5.43
C GLN A 21 -17.90 -26.53 -4.63
N PRO A 22 -17.18 -25.60 -5.26
CA PRO A 22 -16.26 -24.74 -4.56
C PRO A 22 -17.03 -23.94 -3.51
N ARG A 23 -16.45 -23.84 -2.30
CA ARG A 23 -17.04 -23.08 -1.21
C ARG A 23 -17.19 -21.63 -1.66
N ARG A 24 -18.41 -21.13 -1.74
CA ARG A 24 -18.66 -19.72 -2.07
C ARG A 24 -18.36 -18.87 -0.84
N ASP A 25 -17.50 -17.88 -1.00
CA ASP A 25 -17.32 -16.85 0.02
C ASP A 25 -18.52 -15.90 -0.02
N ASP A 26 -18.89 -15.35 1.14
CA ASP A 26 -19.78 -14.19 1.17
C ASP A 26 -19.07 -12.95 0.58
N ALA A 27 -19.85 -11.92 0.24
CA ALA A 27 -19.33 -10.73 -0.45
C ALA A 27 -18.22 -10.03 0.34
N VAL A 28 -18.32 -9.94 1.66
CA VAL A 28 -17.30 -9.30 2.52
C VAL A 28 -16.02 -10.13 2.54
N THR A 29 -16.14 -11.45 2.67
CA THR A 29 -14.98 -12.35 2.64
C THR A 29 -14.30 -12.32 1.28
N ALA A 30 -15.07 -12.31 0.18
CA ALA A 30 -14.54 -12.21 -1.17
C ALA A 30 -13.79 -10.87 -1.37
N ALA A 31 -14.38 -9.74 -0.94
CA ALA A 31 -13.76 -8.42 -1.00
C ALA A 31 -12.46 -8.36 -0.19
N ARG A 32 -12.44 -8.91 1.03
CA ARG A 32 -11.23 -8.98 1.86
C ARG A 32 -10.13 -9.82 1.21
N LYS A 33 -10.48 -10.95 0.62
CA LYS A 33 -9.51 -11.81 -0.10
C LYS A 33 -8.94 -11.10 -1.33
N LEU A 34 -9.79 -10.39 -2.08
CA LEU A 34 -9.35 -9.61 -3.24
C LEU A 34 -8.39 -8.51 -2.79
N ALA A 35 -8.79 -7.67 -1.87
CA ALA A 35 -7.96 -6.57 -1.36
C ALA A 35 -6.64 -7.06 -0.74
N SER A 36 -6.63 -8.24 -0.08
CA SER A 36 -5.41 -8.87 0.42
C SER A 36 -4.47 -9.30 -0.70
N ARG A 37 -5.01 -9.84 -1.81
CA ARG A 37 -4.21 -10.23 -2.98
C ARG A 37 -3.64 -9.00 -3.69
N GLU A 38 -4.43 -7.95 -3.85
CA GLU A 38 -3.97 -6.68 -4.45
C GLU A 38 -2.85 -6.05 -3.62
N THR A 39 -2.98 -6.05 -2.29
CA THR A 39 -1.94 -5.57 -1.39
C THR A 39 -0.66 -6.41 -1.53
N ALA A 40 -0.77 -7.74 -1.56
CA ALA A 40 0.38 -8.62 -1.72
C ALA A 40 1.05 -8.44 -3.09
N GLN A 41 0.27 -8.25 -4.16
CA GLN A 41 0.81 -7.96 -5.49
C GLN A 41 1.54 -6.61 -5.50
N ALA A 42 0.95 -5.56 -4.95
CA ALA A 42 1.58 -4.24 -4.87
C ALA A 42 2.90 -4.26 -4.08
N GLN A 43 2.98 -5.07 -3.01
CA GLN A 43 4.22 -5.26 -2.26
C GLN A 43 5.29 -5.99 -3.08
N LEU A 44 4.90 -7.02 -3.84
CA LEU A 44 5.81 -7.74 -4.72
C LEU A 44 6.36 -6.81 -5.81
N ASP A 45 5.47 -6.06 -6.48
CA ASP A 45 5.84 -5.10 -7.53
C ASP A 45 6.77 -3.99 -6.98
N ALA A 46 6.51 -3.55 -5.76
CA ALA A 46 7.35 -2.57 -5.08
C ALA A 46 8.74 -3.14 -4.75
N GLN A 47 8.81 -4.39 -4.30
CA GLN A 47 10.08 -5.05 -4.00
C GLN A 47 10.87 -5.31 -5.29
N GLU A 48 10.21 -5.78 -6.35
CA GLU A 48 10.85 -5.96 -7.66
C GLU A 48 11.45 -4.64 -8.18
N ALA A 49 10.73 -3.52 -8.03
CA ALA A 49 11.24 -2.21 -8.41
C ALA A 49 12.48 -1.77 -7.60
N LEU A 50 12.62 -2.21 -6.36
CA LEU A 50 13.82 -1.93 -5.56
C LEU A 50 14.99 -2.83 -5.94
N ASP A 51 14.72 -4.07 -6.36
CA ASP A 51 15.73 -5.07 -6.65
C ASP A 51 16.22 -4.99 -8.11
N ASP A 52 15.35 -4.56 -9.05
CA ASP A 52 15.68 -4.45 -10.48
C ASP A 52 15.78 -2.97 -10.93
N PRO A 53 16.99 -2.52 -11.32
CA PRO A 53 17.20 -1.15 -11.82
C PRO A 53 16.38 -0.80 -13.07
N LEU A 54 16.01 -1.78 -13.91
CA LEU A 54 15.19 -1.53 -15.10
C LEU A 54 13.73 -1.26 -14.72
N VAL A 55 13.20 -2.04 -13.79
CA VAL A 55 11.85 -1.81 -13.24
C VAL A 55 11.80 -0.46 -12.54
N MET A 56 12.81 -0.12 -11.74
CA MET A 56 12.92 1.21 -11.11
C MET A 56 12.99 2.33 -12.15
N ALA A 57 13.73 2.16 -13.24
CA ALA A 57 13.77 3.15 -14.32
C ALA A 57 12.40 3.36 -14.96
N GLY A 58 11.63 2.30 -15.16
CA GLY A 58 10.23 2.38 -15.61
C GLY A 58 9.35 3.19 -14.66
N ARG A 59 9.46 2.94 -13.33
CA ARG A 59 8.74 3.72 -12.30
C ARG A 59 9.13 5.19 -12.27
N ARG A 60 10.41 5.50 -12.51
CA ARG A 60 10.88 6.90 -12.63
C ARG A 60 10.28 7.60 -13.84
N LEU A 61 10.25 6.94 -15.00
CA LEU A 61 9.62 7.47 -16.21
C LEU A 61 8.11 7.67 -16.02
N ALA A 62 7.45 6.80 -15.27
CA ALA A 62 6.04 6.92 -14.92
C ALA A 62 5.76 7.99 -13.84
N GLY A 63 6.79 8.66 -13.30
CA GLY A 63 6.63 9.64 -12.23
C GLY A 63 6.28 9.06 -10.87
N GLU A 64 6.40 7.75 -10.69
CA GLU A 64 6.10 7.02 -9.44
C GLU A 64 7.33 6.86 -8.54
N ALA A 65 8.50 7.21 -9.05
CA ALA A 65 9.75 7.20 -8.32
C ALA A 65 10.67 8.29 -8.85
N PHE A 66 11.72 8.63 -8.11
CA PHE A 66 12.78 9.51 -8.56
C PHE A 66 14.11 9.19 -7.86
N LEU A 67 15.21 9.44 -8.57
CA LEU A 67 16.55 9.40 -8.03
C LEU A 67 17.02 10.82 -7.81
N GLY A 68 17.50 11.12 -6.61
CA GLY A 68 17.96 12.45 -6.31
C GLY A 68 19.22 12.50 -5.45
N GLU A 69 19.95 13.59 -5.59
CA GLU A 69 21.11 13.92 -4.76
C GLU A 69 20.70 14.87 -3.65
N VAL A 70 21.08 14.56 -2.42
CA VAL A 70 20.84 15.42 -1.27
C VAL A 70 21.76 16.63 -1.34
N THR A 71 21.18 17.81 -1.49
CA THR A 71 21.94 19.07 -1.57
C THR A 71 22.06 19.77 -0.22
N GLU A 72 21.04 19.61 0.64
CA GLU A 72 20.98 20.25 1.96
C GLU A 72 20.16 19.41 2.93
N VAL A 73 20.54 19.48 4.20
CA VAL A 73 19.78 18.88 5.32
C VAL A 73 19.67 19.90 6.42
N VAL A 74 18.44 20.26 6.79
CA VAL A 74 18.16 21.20 7.87
C VAL A 74 17.42 20.46 8.97
N MET A 75 18.00 20.47 10.17
CA MET A 75 17.37 19.84 11.34
C MET A 75 16.14 20.63 11.77
N ALA A 76 15.04 19.93 11.92
CA ALA A 76 13.78 20.47 12.43
C ALA A 76 13.14 19.44 13.38
N TRP A 77 12.19 19.88 14.17
CA TRP A 77 11.48 19.07 15.17
C TRP A 77 9.98 19.29 15.07
N SER A 78 9.21 18.32 15.56
CA SER A 78 7.76 18.45 15.67
C SER A 78 7.36 19.46 16.74
N GLU A 79 6.21 20.10 16.56
CA GLU A 79 5.62 21.08 17.52
C GLU A 79 4.93 20.41 18.73
N SER A 80 5.12 19.10 18.93
CA SER A 80 4.48 18.37 20.01
C SER A 80 5.13 18.66 21.39
N LYS A 81 4.41 18.34 22.49
CA LYS A 81 4.96 18.43 23.87
C LYS A 81 6.26 17.65 24.06
N ARG A 82 6.49 16.62 23.25
CA ARG A 82 7.75 15.86 23.18
C ARG A 82 8.26 15.96 21.74
N PRO A 83 9.08 16.98 21.44
CA PRO A 83 9.59 17.20 20.10
C PRO A 83 10.32 15.95 19.59
N SER A 84 9.95 15.50 18.40
CA SER A 84 10.63 14.44 17.67
C SER A 84 11.34 15.02 16.43
N PRO A 85 12.48 14.48 16.02
CA PRO A 85 13.18 14.94 14.83
C PRO A 85 12.29 14.88 13.58
N ARG A 86 12.32 15.94 12.79
CA ARG A 86 11.60 16.09 11.51
C ARG A 86 12.48 16.83 10.49
N PRO A 87 13.69 16.31 10.20
CA PRO A 87 14.62 17.03 9.34
C PRO A 87 14.02 17.26 7.96
N LEU A 88 14.35 18.42 7.40
CA LEU A 88 14.07 18.80 6.03
C LEU A 88 15.28 18.43 5.17
N VAL A 89 15.03 17.70 4.10
CA VAL A 89 16.04 17.23 3.16
C VAL A 89 15.73 17.84 1.80
N THR A 90 16.64 18.66 1.27
CA THR A 90 16.53 19.17 -0.08
C THR A 90 17.23 18.20 -1.03
N VAL A 91 16.50 17.74 -2.02
CA VAL A 91 16.94 16.75 -3.00
C VAL A 91 16.88 17.35 -4.39
N ARG A 92 17.99 17.30 -5.14
CA ARG A 92 18.02 17.64 -6.55
C ARG A 92 17.73 16.40 -7.39
N THR A 93 16.81 16.50 -8.32
CA THR A 93 16.46 15.43 -9.26
C THR A 93 16.21 15.97 -10.66
N ASP A 94 16.59 15.18 -11.66
CA ASP A 94 16.22 15.41 -13.06
C ASP A 94 14.91 14.68 -13.44
N ASP A 95 14.42 13.79 -12.56
CA ASP A 95 13.15 13.10 -12.75
C ASP A 95 11.96 14.04 -12.49
N ARG A 96 10.80 13.67 -12.99
CA ARG A 96 9.56 14.44 -12.83
C ARG A 96 8.51 13.63 -12.06
N PRO A 97 8.69 13.44 -10.73
CA PRO A 97 7.73 12.69 -9.95
C PRO A 97 6.38 13.40 -9.87
N HIS A 98 5.30 12.62 -9.86
CA HIS A 98 3.93 13.12 -9.72
C HIS A 98 3.62 13.46 -8.26
N LEU A 99 4.26 14.49 -7.72
CA LEU A 99 4.08 14.91 -6.33
C LEU A 99 2.91 15.88 -6.22
N GLY A 100 1.86 15.44 -5.55
CA GLY A 100 0.82 16.33 -5.05
C GLY A 100 1.24 17.03 -3.76
N GLU A 101 0.45 17.98 -3.32
CA GLU A 101 0.65 18.66 -2.03
C GLU A 101 0.67 17.62 -0.88
N ARG A 102 1.71 17.68 -0.04
CA ARG A 102 1.92 16.76 1.09
C ARG A 102 2.01 15.28 0.71
N ALA A 103 2.38 14.98 -0.55
CA ALA A 103 2.57 13.61 -1.00
C ALA A 103 3.59 12.89 -0.10
N LYS A 104 3.28 11.64 0.25
CA LYS A 104 4.23 10.77 0.95
C LYS A 104 5.16 10.13 -0.06
N VAL A 105 6.43 10.12 0.29
CA VAL A 105 7.47 9.42 -0.46
C VAL A 105 8.27 8.54 0.50
N TYR A 106 8.87 7.49 -0.02
CA TYR A 106 9.56 6.48 0.75
C TYR A 106 10.95 6.24 0.19
N ARG A 107 11.92 6.01 1.08
CA ARG A 107 13.22 5.45 0.71
C ARG A 107 13.47 4.15 1.47
N SER A 108 14.30 3.28 0.92
CA SER A 108 14.76 2.11 1.66
C SER A 108 15.83 2.53 2.66
N LEU A 109 15.61 2.20 3.93
CA LEU A 109 16.56 2.33 5.02
C LEU A 109 16.71 0.95 5.67
N ASP A 110 17.86 0.32 5.46
CA ASP A 110 18.11 -1.06 5.92
C ASP A 110 16.99 -2.05 5.52
N GLY A 111 16.56 -1.98 4.26
CA GLY A 111 15.49 -2.82 3.71
C GLY A 111 14.08 -2.49 4.18
N LYS A 112 13.89 -1.37 4.90
CA LYS A 112 12.59 -0.93 5.40
C LYS A 112 12.25 0.46 4.90
N PRO A 113 10.95 0.75 4.62
CA PRO A 113 10.57 2.07 4.17
C PRO A 113 10.76 3.10 5.27
N GLN A 114 11.48 4.17 4.97
CA GLN A 114 11.47 5.41 5.74
C GLN A 114 10.64 6.42 4.97
N SER A 115 9.62 6.97 5.61
CA SER A 115 8.70 7.90 4.97
C SER A 115 9.17 9.35 5.11
N ALA A 116 8.87 10.12 4.07
CA ALA A 116 8.98 11.57 4.07
C ALA A 116 7.73 12.21 3.44
N GLU A 117 7.46 13.44 3.79
CA GLU A 117 6.39 14.25 3.24
C GLU A 117 6.99 15.31 2.31
N PHE A 118 6.51 15.40 1.09
CA PHE A 118 6.87 16.49 0.18
C PHE A 118 6.27 17.80 0.70
N THR A 119 7.11 18.79 0.95
CA THR A 119 6.68 20.10 1.50
C THR A 119 6.69 21.22 0.47
N GLY A 120 7.30 21.00 -0.69
CA GLY A 120 7.37 21.98 -1.75
C GLY A 120 8.71 21.95 -2.49
N PHE A 121 8.96 22.97 -3.28
CA PHE A 121 10.20 23.16 -4.04
C PHE A 121 11.07 24.24 -3.37
N ALA A 122 12.39 24.03 -3.37
CA ALA A 122 13.36 25.03 -2.94
C ALA A 122 13.74 25.91 -4.15
N GLY A 123 12.79 26.68 -4.67
CA GLY A 123 12.96 27.51 -5.87
C GLY A 123 11.96 27.14 -6.96
N PRO A 124 12.20 27.58 -8.22
CA PRO A 124 11.36 27.22 -9.35
C PRO A 124 11.29 25.68 -9.53
N PRO A 125 10.12 25.11 -9.81
CA PRO A 125 9.98 23.66 -10.04
C PRO A 125 10.91 23.11 -11.14
N ALA A 126 11.28 23.96 -12.11
CA ALA A 126 12.20 23.59 -13.18
C ALA A 126 13.62 23.26 -12.70
N ASP A 127 14.02 23.76 -11.52
CA ASP A 127 15.34 23.50 -10.94
C ASP A 127 15.44 22.09 -10.32
N GLY A 128 14.32 21.37 -10.22
CA GLY A 128 14.26 20.01 -9.69
C GLY A 128 14.67 19.88 -8.22
N LEU A 129 14.58 20.96 -7.42
CA LEU A 129 14.92 20.96 -6.00
C LEU A 129 13.67 20.70 -5.16
N LEU A 130 13.54 19.47 -4.70
CA LEU A 130 12.42 18.99 -3.86
C LEU A 130 12.79 19.13 -2.38
N VAL A 131 11.88 19.63 -1.56
CA VAL A 131 12.04 19.64 -0.10
C VAL A 131 11.17 18.56 0.52
N LEU A 132 11.81 17.63 1.19
CA LEU A 132 11.19 16.46 1.84
C LEU A 132 11.37 16.58 3.36
N ARG A 133 10.30 16.40 4.11
CA ARG A 133 10.33 16.31 5.57
C ARG A 133 10.31 14.84 5.98
N LEU A 134 11.38 14.34 6.59
CA LEU A 134 11.37 12.99 7.15
C LEU A 134 10.36 12.87 8.29
N THR A 135 9.56 11.81 8.29
CA THR A 135 8.43 11.67 9.22
C THR A 135 8.58 10.51 10.20
N ASP A 136 9.42 9.51 9.89
CA ASP A 136 9.58 8.34 10.75
C ASP A 136 11.01 7.78 10.79
N ARG A 137 11.21 6.68 11.53
CA ARG A 137 12.46 5.88 11.63
C ARG A 137 13.71 6.66 12.01
N MET A 138 13.59 7.73 12.75
CA MET A 138 14.74 8.51 13.25
C MET A 138 15.17 8.11 14.67
N GLY A 139 14.65 7.00 15.19
CA GLY A 139 14.90 6.57 16.58
C GLY A 139 13.90 7.16 17.57
N ARG A 140 14.11 6.84 18.86
CA ARG A 140 13.23 7.28 19.96
C ARG A 140 13.80 8.46 20.76
N GLY A 141 14.99 8.93 20.39
CA GLY A 141 15.69 10.02 21.08
C GLY A 141 15.24 11.41 20.64
N LYS A 142 15.78 12.42 21.28
CA LYS A 142 15.63 13.82 20.85
C LYS A 142 16.45 14.10 19.60
N GLU A 143 17.51 13.36 19.39
CA GLU A 143 18.37 13.40 18.21
C GLU A 143 18.11 12.20 17.32
N PRO A 144 18.23 12.33 16.00
CA PRO A 144 18.12 11.19 15.10
C PRO A 144 19.20 10.15 15.37
N ALA A 145 18.85 8.88 15.28
CA ALA A 145 19.82 7.80 15.36
C ALA A 145 20.78 7.88 14.15
N GLU A 146 22.01 7.44 14.34
CA GLU A 146 23.03 7.45 13.30
C GLU A 146 22.55 6.73 12.02
N GLY A 147 22.85 7.29 10.86
CA GLY A 147 22.46 6.72 9.55
C GLY A 147 21.00 6.94 9.15
N THR A 148 20.13 7.39 10.07
CA THR A 148 18.69 7.56 9.75
C THR A 148 18.39 8.84 8.98
N VAL A 149 19.26 9.83 9.03
CA VAL A 149 19.16 11.06 8.24
C VAL A 149 20.20 11.02 7.13
N PRO A 150 19.81 11.29 5.88
CA PRO A 150 20.77 11.34 4.78
C PRO A 150 21.79 12.45 4.99
N ARG A 151 22.94 12.30 4.33
CA ARG A 151 23.99 13.32 4.31
C ARG A 151 23.99 14.05 2.98
N LYS A 152 24.46 15.28 2.98
CA LYS A 152 24.71 16.03 1.75
C LYS A 152 25.62 15.23 0.81
N GLY A 153 25.23 15.10 -0.46
CA GLY A 153 25.90 14.32 -1.48
C GLY A 153 25.39 12.90 -1.63
N ASP A 154 24.56 12.40 -0.71
CA ASP A 154 23.95 11.08 -0.85
C ASP A 154 23.02 11.04 -2.07
N ARG A 155 23.13 9.97 -2.87
CA ARG A 155 22.22 9.70 -3.98
C ARG A 155 21.22 8.63 -3.55
N ILE A 156 19.94 8.99 -3.54
CA ILE A 156 18.89 8.19 -2.94
C ILE A 156 17.74 8.03 -3.93
N ALA A 157 17.26 6.79 -4.08
CA ALA A 157 16.01 6.52 -4.77
C ALA A 157 14.84 6.71 -3.80
N TRP A 158 13.84 7.44 -4.26
CA TRP A 158 12.59 7.71 -3.57
C TRP A 158 11.44 7.16 -4.39
N THR A 159 10.44 6.60 -3.72
CA THR A 159 9.25 6.03 -4.35
C THR A 159 7.99 6.69 -3.81
N LEU A 160 6.94 6.78 -4.61
CA LEU A 160 5.61 7.22 -4.19
C LEU A 160 4.77 6.05 -3.63
N PHE A 161 5.29 4.83 -3.71
CA PHE A 161 4.69 3.62 -3.18
C PHE A 161 5.51 3.08 -1.99
N GLU A 162 4.82 2.51 -1.02
CA GLU A 162 5.43 1.89 0.17
C GLU A 162 5.75 0.42 -0.12
N HIS A 163 6.98 -0.01 0.15
CA HIS A 163 7.49 -1.34 -0.19
C HIS A 163 7.49 -2.36 0.97
N ASP A 164 7.00 -2.01 2.12
CA ASP A 164 6.80 -2.91 3.29
C ASP A 164 5.58 -2.41 4.08
N GLN A 165 4.44 -2.35 3.39
CA GLN A 165 3.19 -1.90 4.01
C GLN A 165 2.74 -2.89 5.07
N ARG A 166 2.61 -2.43 6.30
CA ARG A 166 2.13 -3.23 7.42
C ARG A 166 0.63 -3.03 7.61
N GLY A 167 -0.08 -4.12 7.72
CA GLY A 167 -1.51 -4.14 7.94
C GLY A 167 -2.27 -4.62 6.70
N GLY A 168 -3.43 -5.21 6.93
CA GLY A 168 -4.34 -5.60 5.86
C GLY A 168 -5.10 -4.38 5.30
N PRO A 169 -5.77 -4.55 4.16
CA PRO A 169 -6.61 -3.52 3.58
C PRO A 169 -7.73 -3.14 4.55
N LYS A 170 -7.92 -1.84 4.73
CA LYS A 170 -9.08 -1.32 5.46
C LYS A 170 -10.22 -1.21 4.48
N LEU A 171 -11.15 -2.15 4.54
CA LEU A 171 -12.42 -2.00 3.83
C LEU A 171 -13.28 -0.97 4.54
N PRO A 172 -14.08 -0.19 3.81
CA PRO A 172 -15.08 0.68 4.42
C PRO A 172 -16.09 -0.16 5.20
N ASP A 173 -16.77 0.46 6.15
CA ASP A 173 -17.84 -0.22 6.88
C ASP A 173 -18.93 -0.65 5.91
N PRO A 174 -19.47 -1.87 6.03
CA PRO A 174 -20.58 -2.34 5.18
C PRO A 174 -21.73 -1.34 5.07
N GLU A 175 -22.07 -0.64 6.15
CA GLU A 175 -23.13 0.37 6.18
C GLU A 175 -22.80 1.64 5.40
N GLU A 176 -21.50 1.97 5.23
CA GLU A 176 -21.02 3.14 4.48
C GLU A 176 -20.73 2.82 3.01
N THR A 177 -20.81 1.54 2.61
CA THR A 177 -20.49 1.10 1.26
C THR A 177 -21.73 1.19 0.37
N PRO A 178 -21.69 1.89 -0.77
CA PRO A 178 -22.79 1.90 -1.71
C PRO A 178 -22.88 0.53 -2.42
N TRP A 179 -23.80 -0.30 -1.99
CA TRP A 179 -24.06 -1.60 -2.60
C TRP A 179 -24.93 -1.42 -3.83
N THR A 180 -24.46 -1.88 -4.97
CA THR A 180 -25.21 -1.80 -6.23
C THR A 180 -26.29 -2.86 -6.36
N HIS A 181 -26.21 -3.94 -5.56
CA HIS A 181 -27.15 -5.07 -5.60
C HIS A 181 -27.40 -5.57 -4.17
N GLY A 182 -28.64 -5.51 -3.70
CA GLY A 182 -29.13 -6.22 -2.53
C GLY A 182 -28.78 -5.66 -1.14
N GLY A 183 -28.21 -4.46 -1.04
CA GLY A 183 -27.87 -3.86 0.26
C GLY A 183 -26.61 -4.48 0.91
N PRO A 184 -26.26 -4.06 2.14
CA PRO A 184 -25.10 -4.56 2.86
C PRO A 184 -25.19 -6.07 3.11
N PRO A 185 -24.04 -6.78 3.12
CA PRO A 185 -24.01 -8.22 3.39
C PRO A 185 -24.64 -8.53 4.74
N GLY A 186 -25.62 -9.40 4.75
CA GLY A 186 -26.35 -9.84 5.95
C GLY A 186 -27.82 -9.42 5.99
N THR A 187 -28.25 -8.47 5.17
CA THR A 187 -29.68 -8.09 5.10
C THR A 187 -30.45 -8.74 3.95
N ALA A 188 -29.75 -9.32 2.97
CA ALA A 188 -30.35 -9.82 1.73
C ALA A 188 -30.70 -11.32 1.74
N ALA A 189 -30.46 -12.03 2.83
CA ALA A 189 -30.58 -13.50 2.81
C ALA A 189 -31.98 -14.04 3.11
N GLU A 190 -32.95 -13.23 3.55
CA GLU A 190 -34.23 -13.74 4.01
C GLU A 190 -35.39 -13.67 3.00
N ASN A 191 -35.25 -12.97 1.87
CA ASN A 191 -36.35 -12.76 0.94
C ASN A 191 -36.01 -12.82 -0.56
N ALA A 192 -34.95 -13.50 -0.98
CA ALA A 192 -34.81 -13.82 -2.39
C ALA A 192 -35.63 -15.08 -2.69
N ASP A 193 -36.83 -14.90 -3.22
CA ASP A 193 -37.53 -15.98 -3.87
C ASP A 193 -36.62 -16.65 -4.91
N PRO A 194 -36.50 -17.97 -4.90
CA PRO A 194 -35.69 -18.65 -5.89
C PRO A 194 -36.22 -18.32 -7.28
N VAL A 195 -35.31 -17.75 -8.11
CA VAL A 195 -35.61 -17.53 -9.54
C VAL A 195 -36.12 -18.87 -10.12
N THR A 196 -37.37 -18.91 -10.50
CA THR A 196 -37.99 -20.10 -11.10
C THR A 196 -37.71 -20.09 -12.60
N ALA A 197 -37.75 -21.27 -13.23
CA ALA A 197 -37.50 -21.41 -14.66
C ALA A 197 -38.47 -20.59 -15.54
N GLU A 198 -39.57 -20.10 -14.96
CA GLU A 198 -40.58 -19.25 -15.62
C GLU A 198 -40.15 -17.78 -15.74
N ASP A 199 -39.13 -17.33 -15.00
CA ASP A 199 -38.62 -15.98 -15.06
C ASP A 199 -37.57 -15.74 -16.20
N ILE A 200 -37.33 -16.80 -17.01
CA ILE A 200 -36.29 -16.81 -18.09
C ILE A 200 -36.89 -16.86 -19.50
N LEU A 201 -38.20 -16.71 -19.65
CA LEU A 201 -38.87 -16.71 -20.99
C LEU A 201 -39.17 -15.31 -21.48
#